data_561d28871c7adf32548a1679c8b3fa68
#
_entry.id   561d28871c7adf32548a1679c8b3fa68
#
_cell.length_a   1.000
_cell.length_b   1.000
_cell.length_c   1.000
_cell.angle_alpha   90.00
_cell.angle_beta   90.00
_cell.angle_gamma   90.00
#
_symmetry.space_group_name_H-M   'P 1'
#
loop_
_entity.id
_entity.type
_entity.pdbx_description
1 polymer ?
#
loop_
_entity_poly.entity_id
_entity_poly.type
_entity_poly.pdbx_seq_one_letter_code
_entity_poly.pdbx_strand_id
1 'polypeptide(L)'
;SCTDGFESDNKINGSFDDIVKEYDFQKYTTNFETIQKGIYFNYDWGEGTTWPWQTFQNLNHDMFAGYFHDFASKFCDKNTVYALEAGWTASAWNYTYNYIFPVAHKSTLITQDEAKYKHFYGATLILKVEAMHRIADTYGPIVYSKFGKNEANSVDTQEEAYKAFFNDLDKAVEALDAYLKEGGKEDGVKSINMSNCPTASRWIKFANSLRLRLAMRVSNVNKALAASEAKKALENSYGVIESSAENIQISGKGYQNPLAGVAGWGETYMGATMASVLNGYEDPRISIYYSPATLA
;
A
#
# COMPACT_ATOMS: atom_id res chain seq x y z
N SER A 1 36.38 41.84 12.48
CA SER A 1 36.27 40.85 11.38
C SER A 1 34.83 40.88 10.90
N CYS A 2 34.61 40.94 9.59
CA CYS A 2 33.27 41.02 8.97
C CYS A 2 32.43 39.73 9.09
N THR A 3 32.75 38.85 10.02
CA THR A 3 32.06 37.59 10.28
C THR A 3 31.49 37.46 11.68
N ASP A 4 31.75 38.46 12.54
CA ASP A 4 31.13 38.50 13.90
C ASP A 4 29.69 38.98 13.79
N GLY A 5 28.76 38.09 13.83
CA GLY A 5 27.34 38.35 13.75
C GLY A 5 26.60 37.40 12.79
N PHE A 6 27.31 36.75 11.86
CA PHE A 6 26.68 35.87 10.88
C PHE A 6 26.00 34.65 11.51
N GLU A 7 26.54 34.14 12.63
CA GLU A 7 25.94 33.03 13.36
C GLU A 7 24.74 33.45 14.21
N SER A 8 24.69 34.74 14.69
CA SER A 8 23.55 35.24 15.44
C SER A 8 22.40 35.68 14.55
N ASP A 9 22.71 36.18 13.35
CA ASP A 9 21.72 36.60 12.36
C ASP A 9 21.13 35.42 11.58
N ASN A 10 21.81 34.26 11.60
CA ASN A 10 21.31 32.98 11.05
C ASN A 10 20.58 32.12 12.09
N LYS A 11 20.42 32.56 13.33
CA LYS A 11 19.45 31.92 14.24
C LYS A 11 18.06 32.32 13.82
N ILE A 12 17.45 31.43 13.04
CA ILE A 12 16.04 31.46 12.72
C ILE A 12 15.28 31.61 14.04
N ASN A 13 14.56 32.69 14.21
CA ASN A 13 13.69 32.91 15.39
C ASN A 13 12.74 31.68 15.52
N GLY A 14 12.43 31.26 16.78
CA GLY A 14 11.60 30.08 17.05
C GLY A 14 10.26 30.05 16.31
N SER A 15 9.73 31.21 15.90
CA SER A 15 8.58 31.33 15.01
C SER A 15 8.83 30.79 13.57
N PHE A 16 10.08 30.84 13.09
CA PHE A 16 10.41 30.30 11.77
C PHE A 16 10.61 28.78 11.83
N ASP A 17 11.15 28.25 12.90
CA ASP A 17 11.24 26.80 13.14
C ASP A 17 9.84 26.18 13.25
N ASP A 18 8.89 26.87 13.87
CA ASP A 18 7.51 26.42 13.94
C ASP A 18 6.83 26.48 12.57
N ILE A 19 7.07 27.52 11.77
CA ILE A 19 6.59 27.63 10.39
C ILE A 19 7.20 26.55 9.49
N VAL A 20 8.50 26.27 9.63
CA VAL A 20 9.17 25.20 8.87
C VAL A 20 8.62 23.83 9.27
N LYS A 21 8.38 23.58 10.56
CA LYS A 21 7.76 22.35 11.04
C LYS A 21 6.32 22.21 10.57
N GLU A 22 5.55 23.28 10.58
CA GLU A 22 4.19 23.28 10.01
C GLU A 22 4.20 23.05 8.51
N TYR A 23 5.14 23.65 7.78
CA TYR A 23 5.34 23.40 6.35
C TYR A 23 5.79 21.96 6.06
N ASP A 24 6.65 21.39 6.88
CA ASP A 24 7.06 19.99 6.78
C ASP A 24 5.88 19.05 7.10
N PHE A 25 5.02 19.42 8.03
CA PHE A 25 3.80 18.68 8.30
C PHE A 25 2.80 18.76 7.14
N GLN A 26 2.66 19.87 6.47
CA GLN A 26 1.86 19.99 5.24
C GLN A 26 2.41 19.09 4.12
N LYS A 27 3.73 19.04 3.96
CA LYS A 27 4.38 18.08 3.05
C LYS A 27 4.09 16.65 3.44
N TYR A 28 4.09 16.35 4.74
CA TYR A 28 3.76 15.02 5.23
C TYR A 28 2.31 14.64 4.88
N THR A 29 1.34 15.52 5.08
CA THR A 29 -0.07 15.25 4.76
C THR A 29 -0.26 14.98 3.27
N THR A 30 0.37 15.74 2.40
CA THR A 30 0.36 15.50 0.95
C THR A 30 1.02 14.17 0.59
N ASN A 31 2.15 13.85 1.22
CA ASN A 31 2.83 12.57 1.02
C ASN A 31 1.96 11.40 1.48
N PHE A 32 1.31 11.51 2.63
CA PHE A 32 0.43 10.47 3.16
C PHE A 32 -0.76 10.21 2.24
N GLU A 33 -1.35 11.26 1.69
CA GLU A 33 -2.38 11.16 0.65
C GLU A 33 -1.87 10.42 -0.59
N THR A 34 -0.68 10.80 -1.07
CA THR A 34 -0.04 10.16 -2.23
C THR A 34 0.20 8.67 -2.00
N ILE A 35 0.65 8.26 -0.80
CA ILE A 35 0.83 6.85 -0.45
C ILE A 35 -0.50 6.10 -0.50
N GLN A 36 -1.55 6.66 0.07
CA GLN A 36 -2.88 6.05 0.07
C GLN A 36 -3.42 5.84 -1.36
N LYS A 37 -3.23 6.81 -2.24
CA LYS A 37 -3.54 6.69 -3.67
C LYS A 37 -2.69 5.61 -4.34
N GLY A 38 -1.38 5.66 -4.09
CA GLY A 38 -0.39 4.82 -4.73
C GLY A 38 -0.57 3.33 -4.47
N ILE A 39 -1.03 2.93 -3.29
CA ILE A 39 -1.29 1.53 -2.94
C ILE A 39 -2.18 0.82 -3.96
N TYR A 40 -3.13 1.53 -4.54
CA TYR A 40 -4.05 1.00 -5.55
C TYR A 40 -3.62 1.33 -6.99
N PHE A 41 -2.40 1.82 -7.19
CA PHE A 41 -1.89 2.22 -8.50
C PHE A 41 -2.80 3.23 -9.22
N ASN A 42 -3.45 4.09 -8.45
CA ASN A 42 -4.33 5.13 -8.95
C ASN A 42 -3.95 6.46 -8.31
N TYR A 43 -2.97 7.13 -8.89
CA TYR A 43 -2.41 8.36 -8.33
C TYR A 43 -3.24 9.62 -8.61
N ASP A 44 -4.18 9.54 -9.52
CA ASP A 44 -5.10 10.64 -9.87
C ASP A 44 -6.54 10.42 -9.40
N TRP A 45 -6.78 9.41 -8.56
CA TRP A 45 -8.09 9.09 -8.02
C TRP A 45 -9.16 8.74 -9.06
N GLY A 46 -8.76 8.31 -10.23
CA GLY A 46 -9.68 7.99 -11.32
C GLY A 46 -10.13 9.21 -12.12
N GLU A 47 -9.53 10.38 -11.89
CA GLU A 47 -9.84 11.59 -12.67
C GLU A 47 -9.31 11.53 -14.11
N GLY A 48 -8.58 10.50 -14.48
CA GLY A 48 -8.08 10.36 -15.86
C GLY A 48 -7.23 9.12 -16.11
N THR A 49 -6.35 8.77 -15.19
CA THR A 49 -5.31 7.78 -15.47
C THR A 49 -5.45 6.54 -14.59
N THR A 50 -6.21 5.57 -15.06
CA THR A 50 -6.34 4.26 -14.40
C THR A 50 -5.45 3.17 -15.01
N TRP A 51 -4.70 3.50 -16.05
CA TRP A 51 -3.81 2.56 -16.74
C TRP A 51 -2.71 1.96 -15.84
N PRO A 52 -2.15 2.62 -14.81
CA PRO A 52 -1.19 1.97 -13.93
C PRO A 52 -1.82 0.78 -13.18
N TRP A 53 -3.07 0.92 -12.75
CA TRP A 53 -3.82 -0.19 -12.17
C TRP A 53 -4.16 -1.25 -13.24
N GLN A 54 -4.54 -0.84 -14.44
CA GLN A 54 -4.83 -1.77 -15.54
C GLN A 54 -3.60 -2.65 -15.83
N THR A 55 -2.43 -2.06 -16.02
CA THR A 55 -1.21 -2.81 -16.37
C THR A 55 -0.70 -3.69 -15.22
N PHE A 56 -0.87 -3.27 -13.97
CA PHE A 56 -0.43 -4.05 -12.81
C PHE A 56 -1.44 -5.12 -12.41
N GLN A 57 -2.69 -4.73 -12.18
CA GLN A 57 -3.71 -5.62 -11.62
C GLN A 57 -4.48 -6.35 -12.71
N ASN A 58 -5.16 -5.62 -13.60
CA ASN A 58 -6.10 -6.22 -14.55
C ASN A 58 -5.40 -7.05 -15.63
N LEU A 59 -4.50 -6.44 -16.42
CA LEU A 59 -3.80 -7.10 -17.51
C LEU A 59 -2.69 -8.07 -17.05
N ASN A 60 -2.38 -8.10 -15.77
CA ASN A 60 -1.35 -8.95 -15.20
C ASN A 60 -1.95 -9.97 -14.22
N HIS A 61 -2.12 -9.60 -12.97
CA HIS A 61 -2.54 -10.54 -11.93
C HIS A 61 -3.92 -11.15 -12.18
N ASP A 62 -4.90 -10.37 -12.60
CA ASP A 62 -6.27 -10.85 -12.83
C ASP A 62 -6.36 -11.77 -14.06
N MET A 63 -5.58 -11.47 -15.11
CA MET A 63 -5.50 -12.32 -16.29
C MET A 63 -4.84 -13.67 -15.98
N PHE A 64 -3.70 -13.65 -15.29
CA PHE A 64 -3.02 -14.90 -14.89
C PHE A 64 -3.83 -15.73 -13.90
N ALA A 65 -4.61 -15.08 -13.03
CA ALA A 65 -5.54 -15.77 -12.12
C ALA A 65 -6.79 -16.31 -12.82
N GLY A 66 -7.03 -15.96 -14.08
CA GLY A 66 -8.22 -16.36 -14.83
C GLY A 66 -9.51 -15.65 -14.40
N TYR A 67 -9.38 -14.52 -13.70
CA TYR A 67 -10.55 -13.71 -13.28
C TYR A 67 -11.13 -12.94 -14.45
N PHE A 68 -10.26 -12.40 -15.28
CA PHE A 68 -10.64 -11.65 -16.47
C PHE A 68 -9.95 -12.20 -17.72
N HIS A 69 -10.54 -11.88 -18.85
CA HIS A 69 -9.99 -12.12 -20.17
C HIS A 69 -10.18 -10.85 -21.00
N ASP A 70 -9.21 -10.57 -21.83
CA ASP A 70 -9.33 -9.53 -22.83
C ASP A 70 -9.87 -10.12 -24.13
N PHE A 71 -10.98 -9.59 -24.59
CA PHE A 71 -11.64 -10.04 -25.80
C PHE A 71 -11.29 -9.19 -27.03
N ALA A 72 -10.76 -8.01 -26.79
CA ALA A 72 -10.36 -7.15 -27.88
C ALA A 72 -9.11 -7.73 -28.56
N SER A 73 -9.06 -7.67 -29.86
CA SER A 73 -7.88 -8.02 -30.67
C SER A 73 -6.60 -7.28 -30.24
N LYS A 74 -6.75 -6.31 -29.34
CA LYS A 74 -5.71 -5.44 -28.86
C LYS A 74 -4.72 -6.10 -27.87
N PHE A 75 -5.19 -7.03 -27.03
CA PHE A 75 -4.38 -7.63 -25.97
C PHE A 75 -4.44 -9.17 -25.93
N CYS A 76 -5.26 -9.80 -26.75
CA CYS A 76 -5.57 -11.22 -26.66
C CYS A 76 -4.39 -12.18 -26.93
N ASP A 77 -3.30 -11.68 -27.47
CA ASP A 77 -2.05 -12.42 -27.73
C ASP A 77 -0.97 -12.17 -26.65
N LYS A 78 -1.33 -11.55 -25.54
CA LYS A 78 -0.43 -11.14 -24.47
C LYS A 78 -0.64 -11.99 -23.21
N ASN A 79 -0.81 -11.35 -22.08
CA ASN A 79 -0.90 -11.98 -20.76
C ASN A 79 -2.07 -12.99 -20.65
N THR A 80 -3.14 -12.82 -21.39
CA THR A 80 -4.26 -13.76 -21.45
C THR A 80 -3.86 -15.16 -21.94
N VAL A 81 -2.79 -15.26 -22.70
CA VAL A 81 -2.20 -16.50 -23.18
C VAL A 81 -0.81 -16.75 -22.57
N TYR A 82 -0.52 -16.12 -21.46
CA TYR A 82 0.76 -16.20 -20.74
C TYR A 82 1.97 -15.72 -21.55
N ALA A 83 1.75 -14.91 -22.57
CA ALA A 83 2.79 -14.19 -23.29
C ALA A 83 3.03 -12.85 -22.58
N LEU A 84 4.12 -12.78 -21.81
CA LEU A 84 4.43 -11.60 -21.01
C LEU A 84 4.70 -10.38 -21.89
N GLU A 85 3.96 -9.31 -21.62
CA GLU A 85 4.22 -8.00 -22.20
C GLU A 85 5.23 -7.24 -21.33
N ALA A 86 6.42 -7.02 -21.86
CA ALA A 86 7.53 -6.43 -21.11
C ALA A 86 7.22 -5.02 -20.56
N GLY A 87 6.52 -4.20 -21.35
CA GLY A 87 6.12 -2.86 -20.93
C GLY A 87 5.16 -2.87 -19.75
N TRP A 88 4.20 -3.78 -19.73
CA TRP A 88 3.27 -3.95 -18.63
C TRP A 88 3.96 -4.50 -17.38
N THR A 89 4.84 -5.48 -17.57
CA THR A 89 5.63 -6.06 -16.47
C THR A 89 6.53 -5.01 -15.82
N ALA A 90 7.16 -4.12 -16.59
CA ALA A 90 7.99 -3.05 -16.05
C ALA A 90 7.17 -1.91 -15.40
N SER A 91 5.92 -1.74 -15.80
CA SER A 91 5.07 -0.61 -15.39
C SER A 91 4.90 -0.51 -13.87
N ALA A 92 4.60 -1.60 -13.20
CA ALA A 92 4.40 -1.61 -11.76
C ALA A 92 5.66 -1.28 -10.97
N TRP A 93 6.82 -1.77 -11.42
CA TRP A 93 8.11 -1.43 -10.85
C TRP A 93 8.40 0.07 -10.98
N ASN A 94 8.31 0.59 -12.19
CA ASN A 94 8.57 2.00 -12.47
C ASN A 94 7.61 2.92 -11.70
N TYR A 95 6.33 2.59 -11.68
CA TYR A 95 5.34 3.37 -10.95
C TYR A 95 5.64 3.38 -9.44
N THR A 96 5.94 2.23 -8.87
CA THR A 96 6.23 2.09 -7.43
C THR A 96 7.46 2.90 -7.03
N TYR A 97 8.56 2.78 -7.75
CA TYR A 97 9.80 3.46 -7.40
C TYR A 97 9.88 4.92 -7.84
N ASN A 98 9.00 5.37 -8.71
CA ASN A 98 8.92 6.79 -9.08
C ASN A 98 7.90 7.56 -8.23
N TYR A 99 6.81 6.94 -7.81
CA TYR A 99 5.68 7.69 -7.21
C TYR A 99 5.28 7.24 -5.80
N ILE A 100 5.48 5.97 -5.42
CA ILE A 100 5.00 5.45 -4.13
C ILE A 100 6.12 5.38 -3.10
N PHE A 101 7.12 4.56 -3.37
CA PHE A 101 8.11 4.20 -2.37
C PHE A 101 9.01 5.36 -1.92
N PRO A 102 9.50 6.25 -2.81
CA PRO A 102 10.28 7.42 -2.37
C PRO A 102 9.49 8.33 -1.43
N VAL A 103 8.18 8.49 -1.70
CA VAL A 103 7.29 9.29 -0.86
C VAL A 103 7.06 8.64 0.49
N ALA A 104 6.82 7.33 0.53
CA ALA A 104 6.67 6.57 1.76
C ALA A 104 7.96 6.60 2.60
N HIS A 105 9.10 6.42 1.98
CA HIS A 105 10.41 6.51 2.64
C HIS A 105 10.65 7.90 3.24
N LYS A 106 10.40 8.96 2.48
CA LYS A 106 10.53 10.33 2.96
C LYS A 106 9.60 10.62 4.14
N SER A 107 8.36 10.16 4.09
CA SER A 107 7.39 10.32 5.18
C SER A 107 7.84 9.60 6.45
N THR A 108 8.46 8.41 6.32
CA THR A 108 9.07 7.71 7.46
C THR A 108 10.18 8.55 8.09
N LEU A 109 11.09 9.12 7.29
CA LEU A 109 12.19 9.95 7.78
C LEU A 109 11.71 11.21 8.51
N ILE A 110 10.64 11.84 8.03
CA ILE A 110 10.07 13.05 8.66
C ILE A 110 9.45 12.74 10.03
N THR A 111 8.90 11.55 10.21
CA THR A 111 8.07 11.22 11.38
C THR A 111 8.76 10.33 12.41
N GLN A 112 9.82 9.59 12.03
CA GLN A 112 10.43 8.56 12.88
C GLN A 112 11.00 9.08 14.21
N ASP A 113 11.60 10.28 14.22
CA ASP A 113 12.28 10.84 15.39
C ASP A 113 11.45 11.92 16.11
N GLU A 114 10.20 12.15 15.66
CA GLU A 114 9.32 13.17 16.20
C GLU A 114 8.27 12.54 17.11
N ALA A 115 8.44 12.70 18.42
CA ALA A 115 7.53 12.10 19.42
C ALA A 115 6.05 12.45 19.17
N LYS A 116 5.75 13.67 18.71
CA LYS A 116 4.39 14.13 18.39
C LYS A 116 3.78 13.44 17.14
N TYR A 117 4.59 12.79 16.31
CA TYR A 117 4.16 12.15 15.06
C TYR A 117 4.18 10.62 15.11
N LYS A 118 4.31 10.01 16.29
CA LYS A 118 4.34 8.54 16.44
C LYS A 118 3.20 7.84 15.71
N HIS A 119 1.99 8.36 15.79
CA HIS A 119 0.82 7.80 15.13
C HIS A 119 0.88 7.89 13.61
N PHE A 120 1.44 8.98 13.07
CA PHE A 120 1.68 9.11 11.64
C PHE A 120 2.81 8.19 11.16
N TYR A 121 3.87 8.08 11.95
CA TYR A 121 4.96 7.14 11.69
C TYR A 121 4.44 5.71 11.59
N GLY A 122 3.66 5.26 12.57
CA GLY A 122 3.05 3.94 12.56
C GLY A 122 2.14 3.71 11.36
N ALA A 123 1.23 4.64 11.06
CA ALA A 123 0.35 4.54 9.91
C ALA A 123 1.12 4.50 8.58
N THR A 124 2.17 5.30 8.45
CA THR A 124 3.03 5.32 7.25
C THR A 124 3.74 3.99 7.02
N LEU A 125 4.28 3.38 8.08
CA LEU A 125 4.94 2.08 7.99
C LEU A 125 3.95 0.98 7.54
N ILE A 126 2.73 0.98 8.05
CA ILE A 126 1.69 0.03 7.64
C ILE A 126 1.41 0.17 6.14
N LEU A 127 1.19 1.39 5.68
CA LEU A 127 0.91 1.66 4.26
C LEU A 127 2.10 1.34 3.36
N LYS A 128 3.33 1.60 3.84
CA LYS A 128 4.56 1.24 3.13
C LYS A 128 4.66 -0.28 2.93
N VAL A 129 4.38 -1.06 3.96
CA VAL A 129 4.36 -2.53 3.87
C VAL A 129 3.24 -3.00 2.95
N GLU A 130 2.03 -2.41 3.07
CA GLU A 130 0.89 -2.75 2.22
C GLU A 130 1.21 -2.54 0.73
N ALA A 131 1.87 -1.44 0.39
CA ALA A 131 2.28 -1.18 -0.99
C ALA A 131 3.36 -2.16 -1.46
N MET A 132 4.39 -2.40 -0.65
CA MET A 132 5.62 -3.05 -1.11
C MET A 132 5.58 -4.58 -1.07
N HIS A 133 4.76 -5.20 -0.20
CA HIS A 133 4.65 -6.66 -0.21
C HIS A 133 4.12 -7.20 -1.54
N ARG A 134 3.21 -6.47 -2.21
CA ARG A 134 2.70 -6.83 -3.53
C ARG A 134 3.78 -6.79 -4.60
N ILE A 135 4.71 -5.86 -4.47
CA ILE A 135 5.86 -5.74 -5.37
C ILE A 135 6.84 -6.90 -5.17
N ALA A 136 7.13 -7.25 -3.91
CA ALA A 136 7.93 -8.42 -3.58
C ALA A 136 7.29 -9.73 -4.09
N ASP A 137 5.96 -9.84 -4.00
CA ASP A 137 5.22 -11.01 -4.51
C ASP A 137 5.25 -11.10 -6.04
N THR A 138 5.34 -9.96 -6.72
CA THR A 138 5.35 -9.90 -8.19
C THR A 138 6.74 -10.16 -8.77
N TYR A 139 7.77 -9.55 -8.17
CA TYR A 139 9.12 -9.54 -8.75
C TYR A 139 10.13 -10.41 -7.98
N GLY A 140 9.82 -10.84 -6.76
CA GLY A 140 10.73 -11.55 -5.89
C GLY A 140 11.68 -10.58 -5.17
N PRO A 141 12.97 -10.48 -5.58
CA PRO A 141 13.89 -9.50 -5.02
C PRO A 141 13.48 -8.06 -5.34
N ILE A 142 13.53 -7.19 -4.33
CA ILE A 142 13.18 -5.76 -4.44
C ILE A 142 14.16 -4.87 -3.69
N VAL A 143 14.17 -3.59 -3.97
CA VAL A 143 14.89 -2.59 -3.18
C VAL A 143 13.96 -2.08 -2.08
N TYR A 144 14.18 -2.47 -0.83
CA TYR A 144 13.35 -2.07 0.31
C TYR A 144 14.16 -1.57 1.50
N SER A 145 14.87 -2.45 2.21
CA SER A 145 15.58 -2.10 3.45
C SER A 145 16.82 -1.23 3.20
N LYS A 146 17.35 -1.30 1.99
CA LYS A 146 18.56 -0.58 1.57
C LYS A 146 18.26 0.66 0.73
N PHE A 147 17.00 1.00 0.53
CA PHE A 147 16.60 2.19 -0.22
C PHE A 147 17.12 3.48 0.44
N GLY A 148 17.67 4.37 -0.37
CA GLY A 148 18.25 5.64 0.12
C GLY A 148 19.61 5.52 0.81
N LYS A 149 20.16 4.32 0.94
CA LYS A 149 21.54 4.09 1.36
C LYS A 149 22.46 4.16 0.13
N ASN A 150 23.69 4.68 0.35
CA ASN A 150 24.67 4.81 -0.73
C ASN A 150 25.27 3.46 -1.22
N GLU A 151 24.54 2.39 -1.06
CA GLU A 151 24.91 1.08 -1.55
C GLU A 151 24.32 0.90 -2.95
N ALA A 152 25.11 1.12 -3.97
CA ALA A 152 24.70 0.97 -5.35
C ALA A 152 24.05 -0.42 -5.56
N ASN A 153 22.78 -0.42 -6.01
CA ASN A 153 22.07 -1.60 -6.50
C ASN A 153 21.89 -2.77 -5.52
N SER A 154 21.90 -2.55 -4.20
CA SER A 154 21.60 -3.64 -3.28
C SER A 154 20.09 -3.92 -3.22
N VAL A 155 19.73 -5.06 -3.76
CA VAL A 155 18.38 -5.62 -3.73
C VAL A 155 18.27 -6.49 -2.51
N ASP A 156 17.16 -6.41 -1.80
CA ASP A 156 16.80 -7.42 -0.79
C ASP A 156 16.30 -8.67 -1.52
N THR A 157 16.74 -9.84 -1.10
CA THR A 157 16.06 -11.07 -1.47
C THR A 157 14.61 -11.01 -0.99
N GLN A 158 13.73 -11.83 -1.54
CA GLN A 158 12.34 -11.88 -1.08
C GLN A 158 12.25 -12.21 0.41
N GLU A 159 13.11 -13.09 0.93
CA GLU A 159 13.19 -13.39 2.36
C GLU A 159 13.61 -12.18 3.20
N GLU A 160 14.65 -11.46 2.78
CA GLU A 160 15.09 -10.23 3.46
C GLU A 160 14.01 -9.16 3.45
N ALA A 161 13.33 -8.96 2.31
CA ALA A 161 12.21 -8.02 2.20
C ALA A 161 11.06 -8.37 3.16
N TYR A 162 10.67 -9.65 3.24
CA TYR A 162 9.62 -10.09 4.17
C TYR A 162 10.00 -9.91 5.63
N LYS A 163 11.26 -10.22 6.01
CA LYS A 163 11.77 -9.92 7.35
C LYS A 163 11.74 -8.42 7.67
N ALA A 164 12.06 -7.59 6.70
CA ALA A 164 11.98 -6.14 6.85
C ALA A 164 10.51 -5.65 6.97
N PHE A 165 9.56 -6.25 6.26
CA PHE A 165 8.14 -5.97 6.42
C PHE A 165 7.66 -6.28 7.84
N PHE A 166 7.99 -7.44 8.38
CA PHE A 166 7.65 -7.79 9.76
C PHE A 166 8.26 -6.83 10.78
N ASN A 167 9.52 -6.43 10.58
CA ASN A 167 10.18 -5.44 11.44
C ASN A 167 9.50 -4.07 11.36
N ASP A 168 9.10 -3.62 10.17
CA ASP A 168 8.39 -2.35 10.03
C ASP A 168 6.97 -2.41 10.67
N LEU A 169 6.30 -3.56 10.63
CA LEU A 169 5.05 -3.78 11.35
C LEU A 169 5.24 -3.83 12.86
N ASP A 170 6.36 -4.36 13.38
CA ASP A 170 6.70 -4.28 14.80
C ASP A 170 6.81 -2.83 15.25
N LYS A 171 7.58 -2.02 14.53
CA LYS A 171 7.75 -0.58 14.79
C LYS A 171 6.43 0.20 14.68
N ALA A 172 5.60 -0.16 13.72
CA ALA A 172 4.29 0.50 13.53
C ALA A 172 3.36 0.26 14.72
N VAL A 173 3.25 -0.98 15.18
CA VAL A 173 2.43 -1.34 16.33
C VAL A 173 2.98 -0.69 17.60
N GLU A 174 4.29 -0.75 17.82
CA GLU A 174 4.94 -0.10 18.95
C GLU A 174 4.68 1.40 18.99
N ALA A 175 4.83 2.09 17.87
CA ALA A 175 4.63 3.54 17.77
C ALA A 175 3.17 3.95 18.05
N LEU A 176 2.20 3.22 17.48
CA LEU A 176 0.77 3.49 17.70
C LEU A 176 0.34 3.16 19.13
N ASP A 177 0.82 2.05 19.69
CA ASP A 177 0.53 1.65 21.07
C ASP A 177 1.13 2.65 22.06
N ALA A 178 2.39 3.08 21.86
CA ALA A 178 3.02 4.13 22.67
C ALA A 178 2.25 5.45 22.57
N TYR A 179 1.82 5.84 21.38
CA TYR A 179 1.00 7.04 21.19
C TYR A 179 -0.28 7.00 22.04
N LEU A 180 -1.01 5.88 22.02
CA LEU A 180 -2.23 5.72 22.80
C LEU A 180 -1.97 5.69 24.31
N LYS A 181 -0.93 4.99 24.76
CA LYS A 181 -0.53 4.90 26.18
C LYS A 181 -0.08 6.26 26.75
N GLU A 182 0.46 7.11 25.93
CA GLU A 182 0.86 8.48 26.30
C GLU A 182 -0.30 9.50 26.26
N GLY A 183 -1.53 9.04 26.05
CA GLY A 183 -2.73 9.88 26.03
C GLY A 183 -3.10 10.44 24.67
N GLY A 184 -2.52 9.90 23.61
CA GLY A 184 -2.87 10.23 22.23
C GLY A 184 -4.34 9.92 21.93
N LYS A 185 -4.95 10.74 21.08
CA LYS A 185 -6.37 10.58 20.71
C LYS A 185 -6.53 9.48 19.68
N GLU A 186 -7.54 8.65 19.83
CA GLU A 186 -7.90 7.60 18.88
C GLU A 186 -8.08 8.13 17.45
N ASP A 187 -8.65 9.30 17.27
CA ASP A 187 -8.89 9.93 15.98
C ASP A 187 -7.73 10.80 15.44
N GLY A 188 -6.53 10.66 16.04
CA GLY A 188 -5.37 11.51 15.71
C GLY A 188 -4.92 11.47 14.24
N VAL A 189 -5.17 10.36 13.53
CA VAL A 189 -4.84 10.21 12.10
C VAL A 189 -5.99 10.66 11.18
N LYS A 190 -7.17 10.97 11.73
CA LYS A 190 -8.38 11.19 10.95
C LYS A 190 -8.28 12.34 9.94
N SER A 191 -7.59 13.41 10.29
CA SER A 191 -7.51 14.62 9.47
C SER A 191 -6.81 14.44 8.13
N ILE A 192 -5.91 13.46 8.04
CA ILE A 192 -5.13 13.17 6.83
C ILE A 192 -5.51 11.83 6.20
N ASN A 193 -6.38 11.09 6.85
CA ASN A 193 -6.75 9.75 6.44
C ASN A 193 -7.90 9.79 5.42
N MET A 194 -7.70 9.13 4.30
CA MET A 194 -8.69 9.00 3.22
C MET A 194 -9.43 7.67 3.29
N SER A 195 -9.00 6.78 4.19
CA SER A 195 -9.67 5.51 4.42
C SER A 195 -10.76 5.64 5.49
N ASN A 196 -11.58 4.62 5.58
CA ASN A 196 -12.55 4.47 6.67
C ASN A 196 -11.92 3.94 7.97
N CYS A 197 -10.58 3.94 8.10
CA CYS A 197 -9.87 3.52 9.30
C CYS A 197 -9.91 4.66 10.35
N PRO A 198 -10.86 4.66 11.31
CA PRO A 198 -11.20 5.85 12.06
C PRO A 198 -10.27 6.12 13.24
N THR A 199 -9.58 5.10 13.75
CA THR A 199 -8.89 5.17 15.05
C THR A 199 -7.49 4.58 15.00
N ALA A 200 -6.61 5.03 15.89
CA ALA A 200 -5.26 4.49 16.04
C ALA A 200 -5.28 2.98 16.39
N SER A 201 -6.21 2.56 17.24
CA SER A 201 -6.41 1.13 17.55
C SER A 201 -6.82 0.31 16.31
N ARG A 202 -7.62 0.89 15.40
CA ARG A 202 -7.96 0.25 14.13
C ARG A 202 -6.74 0.12 13.20
N TRP A 203 -5.85 1.09 13.21
CA TRP A 203 -4.58 1.00 12.49
C TRP A 203 -3.71 -0.15 13.03
N ILE A 204 -3.70 -0.38 14.35
CA ILE A 204 -3.01 -1.54 14.93
C ILE A 204 -3.65 -2.86 14.48
N LYS A 205 -4.99 -2.96 14.48
CA LYS A 205 -5.70 -4.11 13.91
C LYS A 205 -5.32 -4.36 12.45
N PHE A 206 -5.19 -3.30 11.66
CA PHE A 206 -4.75 -3.40 10.28
C PHE A 206 -3.32 -3.96 10.18
N ALA A 207 -2.39 -3.44 10.98
CA ALA A 207 -1.02 -3.95 11.02
C ALA A 207 -0.97 -5.44 11.39
N ASN A 208 -1.74 -5.86 12.39
CA ASN A 208 -1.82 -7.25 12.82
C ASN A 208 -2.42 -8.15 11.73
N SER A 209 -3.47 -7.69 11.05
CA SER A 209 -4.10 -8.43 9.95
C SER A 209 -3.17 -8.56 8.75
N LEU A 210 -2.44 -7.50 8.41
CA LEU A 210 -1.42 -7.53 7.38
C LEU A 210 -0.28 -8.48 7.75
N ARG A 211 0.18 -8.44 9.01
CA ARG A 211 1.16 -9.39 9.55
C ARG A 211 0.70 -10.84 9.38
N LEU A 212 -0.54 -11.13 9.76
CA LEU A 212 -1.10 -12.48 9.63
C LEU A 212 -1.16 -12.92 8.17
N ARG A 213 -1.58 -12.04 7.27
CA ARG A 213 -1.54 -12.29 5.81
C ARG A 213 -0.13 -12.63 5.33
N LEU A 214 0.87 -11.85 5.72
CA LEU A 214 2.27 -12.08 5.33
C LEU A 214 2.82 -13.38 5.95
N ALA A 215 2.47 -13.69 7.19
CA ALA A 215 2.82 -14.94 7.85
C ALA A 215 2.28 -16.16 7.08
N MET A 216 1.02 -16.11 6.64
CA MET A 216 0.44 -17.17 5.81
C MET A 216 1.16 -17.33 4.48
N ARG A 217 1.62 -16.25 3.85
CA ARG A 217 2.36 -16.32 2.58
C ARG A 217 3.71 -17.02 2.71
N VAL A 218 4.39 -16.90 3.84
CA VAL A 218 5.69 -17.57 4.06
C VAL A 218 5.55 -18.97 4.68
N SER A 219 4.33 -19.44 4.96
CA SER A 219 4.07 -20.69 5.69
C SER A 219 4.66 -21.94 5.03
N ASN A 220 4.77 -21.96 3.71
CA ASN A 220 5.33 -23.10 2.98
C ASN A 220 6.86 -23.07 2.88
N VAL A 221 7.49 -21.89 3.03
CA VAL A 221 8.94 -21.73 2.86
C VAL A 221 9.68 -21.56 4.20
N ASN A 222 9.00 -20.99 5.22
CA ASN A 222 9.56 -20.81 6.56
C ASN A 222 8.46 -20.93 7.63
N LYS A 223 8.16 -22.18 8.02
CA LYS A 223 7.12 -22.49 9.00
C LYS A 223 7.35 -21.84 10.36
N ALA A 224 8.61 -21.77 10.81
CA ALA A 224 8.94 -21.20 12.12
C ALA A 224 8.66 -19.68 12.14
N LEU A 225 9.09 -18.96 11.11
CA LEU A 225 8.78 -17.53 10.95
C LEU A 225 7.28 -17.30 10.83
N ALA A 226 6.59 -18.09 10.01
CA ALA A 226 5.14 -18.01 9.85
C ALA A 226 4.41 -18.17 11.17
N ALA A 227 4.75 -19.21 11.96
CA ALA A 227 4.14 -19.45 13.26
C ALA A 227 4.42 -18.32 14.26
N SER A 228 5.65 -17.83 14.31
CA SER A 228 6.05 -16.72 15.19
C SER A 228 5.30 -15.44 14.86
N GLU A 229 5.24 -15.06 13.59
CA GLU A 229 4.57 -13.82 13.18
C GLU A 229 3.04 -13.92 13.27
N ALA A 230 2.45 -15.07 12.96
CA ALA A 230 1.02 -15.31 13.18
C ALA A 230 0.66 -15.22 14.66
N LYS A 231 1.49 -15.79 15.54
CA LYS A 231 1.30 -15.70 17.00
C LYS A 231 1.32 -14.25 17.48
N LYS A 232 2.30 -13.45 17.05
CA LYS A 232 2.36 -12.02 17.38
C LYS A 232 1.08 -11.28 16.97
N ALA A 233 0.54 -11.58 15.79
CA ALA A 233 -0.69 -10.94 15.30
C ALA A 233 -1.92 -11.33 16.13
N LEU A 234 -2.06 -12.61 16.43
CA LEU A 234 -3.27 -13.16 17.10
C LEU A 234 -3.28 -12.91 18.60
N GLU A 235 -2.13 -12.86 19.26
CA GLU A 235 -2.01 -12.61 20.70
C GLU A 235 -1.91 -11.11 21.05
N ASN A 236 -1.86 -10.23 20.04
CA ASN A 236 -1.86 -8.80 20.28
C ASN A 236 -3.19 -8.35 20.88
N SER A 237 -3.16 -7.53 21.95
CA SER A 237 -4.36 -7.11 22.69
C SER A 237 -5.37 -6.31 21.87
N TYR A 238 -4.93 -5.68 20.77
CA TYR A 238 -5.82 -4.97 19.83
C TYR A 238 -6.53 -5.92 18.85
N GLY A 239 -6.02 -7.15 18.70
CA GLY A 239 -6.60 -8.15 17.80
C GLY A 239 -6.32 -7.89 16.31
N VAL A 240 -7.05 -8.60 15.48
CA VAL A 240 -7.06 -8.50 14.01
C VAL A 240 -8.42 -8.04 13.50
N ILE A 241 -8.53 -7.74 12.22
CA ILE A 241 -9.83 -7.49 11.57
C ILE A 241 -10.62 -8.80 11.51
N GLU A 242 -11.81 -8.82 12.12
CA GLU A 242 -12.62 -10.04 12.29
C GLU A 242 -13.94 -10.01 11.50
N SER A 243 -14.33 -8.85 11.00
CA SER A 243 -15.59 -8.68 10.27
C SER A 243 -15.44 -7.73 9.09
N SER A 244 -16.36 -7.83 8.13
CA SER A 244 -16.45 -6.91 6.99
C SER A 244 -16.71 -5.45 7.39
N ALA A 245 -17.33 -5.22 8.56
CA ALA A 245 -17.52 -3.88 9.12
C ALA A 245 -16.19 -3.22 9.53
N GLU A 246 -15.14 -4.03 9.70
CA GLU A 246 -13.80 -3.56 10.03
C GLU A 246 -12.87 -3.42 8.81
N ASN A 247 -13.33 -3.76 7.62
CA ASN A 247 -12.54 -3.63 6.39
C ASN A 247 -11.99 -2.22 6.21
N ILE A 248 -10.74 -2.14 5.77
CA ILE A 248 -10.09 -0.87 5.46
C ILE A 248 -10.32 -0.57 3.97
N GLN A 249 -10.94 0.55 3.71
CA GLN A 249 -11.29 0.99 2.35
C GLN A 249 -10.88 2.45 2.17
N ILE A 250 -10.36 2.77 1.00
CA ILE A 250 -10.20 4.16 0.58
C ILE A 250 -11.55 4.64 0.05
N SER A 251 -12.12 5.66 0.67
CA SER A 251 -13.47 6.15 0.35
C SER A 251 -13.59 7.68 0.34
N GLY A 252 -12.49 8.37 0.67
CA GLY A 252 -12.49 9.83 0.76
C GLY A 252 -12.19 10.53 -0.57
N LYS A 253 -12.49 11.83 -0.62
CA LYS A 253 -12.06 12.76 -1.69
C LYS A 253 -12.37 12.33 -3.13
N GLY A 254 -13.55 11.73 -3.36
CA GLY A 254 -13.98 11.35 -4.70
C GLY A 254 -13.24 10.15 -5.30
N TYR A 255 -12.52 9.36 -4.48
CA TYR A 255 -11.87 8.15 -4.95
C TYR A 255 -12.84 7.23 -5.69
N GLN A 256 -12.45 6.80 -6.87
CA GLN A 256 -13.16 5.79 -7.66
C GLN A 256 -12.33 4.51 -7.74
N ASN A 257 -13.00 3.36 -7.67
CA ASN A 257 -12.32 2.09 -7.86
C ASN A 257 -11.79 1.99 -9.30
N PRO A 258 -10.48 1.80 -9.51
CA PRO A 258 -9.90 1.74 -10.85
C PRO A 258 -10.52 0.66 -11.75
N LEU A 259 -10.98 -0.46 -11.17
CA LEU A 259 -11.66 -1.52 -11.92
C LEU A 259 -12.92 -1.01 -12.61
N ALA A 260 -13.69 -0.14 -11.96
CA ALA A 260 -14.89 0.43 -12.57
C ALA A 260 -14.57 1.25 -13.84
N GLY A 261 -13.47 2.01 -13.81
CA GLY A 261 -12.96 2.72 -14.98
C GLY A 261 -12.54 1.79 -16.11
N VAL A 262 -11.69 0.80 -15.78
CA VAL A 262 -11.17 -0.17 -16.75
C VAL A 262 -12.30 -1.02 -17.37
N ALA A 263 -13.24 -1.46 -16.56
CA ALA A 263 -14.42 -2.19 -17.06
C ALA A 263 -15.26 -1.36 -18.02
N GLY A 264 -15.38 -0.04 -17.77
CA GLY A 264 -16.10 0.89 -18.64
C GLY A 264 -15.45 1.10 -20.02
N TRP A 265 -14.17 0.73 -20.19
CA TRP A 265 -13.49 0.80 -21.50
C TRP A 265 -13.89 -0.34 -22.46
N GLY A 266 -14.59 -1.38 -21.97
CA GLY A 266 -14.97 -2.52 -22.76
C GLY A 266 -13.81 -3.41 -23.21
N GLU A 267 -12.71 -3.39 -22.49
CA GLU A 267 -11.49 -4.13 -22.81
C GLU A 267 -11.34 -5.41 -21.96
N THR A 268 -12.18 -5.59 -20.94
CA THR A 268 -12.05 -6.71 -20.00
C THR A 268 -13.41 -7.38 -19.74
N TYR A 269 -13.41 -8.69 -19.71
CA TYR A 269 -14.57 -9.54 -19.54
C TYR A 269 -14.29 -10.65 -18.52
N MET A 270 -15.33 -11.28 -18.02
CA MET A 270 -15.17 -12.42 -17.13
C MET A 270 -14.37 -13.54 -17.81
N GLY A 271 -13.31 -14.02 -17.17
CA GLY A 271 -12.50 -15.12 -17.65
C GLY A 271 -13.27 -16.44 -17.62
N ALA A 272 -12.97 -17.34 -18.57
CA ALA A 272 -13.60 -18.66 -18.64
C ALA A 272 -13.40 -19.48 -17.35
N THR A 273 -12.24 -19.39 -16.73
CA THR A 273 -11.97 -20.05 -15.43
C THR A 273 -12.90 -19.54 -14.35
N MET A 274 -13.06 -18.22 -14.22
CA MET A 274 -13.97 -17.62 -13.25
C MET A 274 -15.42 -18.00 -13.54
N ALA A 275 -15.84 -17.97 -14.81
CA ALA A 275 -17.17 -18.40 -15.23
C ALA A 275 -17.45 -19.85 -14.85
N SER A 276 -16.50 -20.76 -15.14
CA SER A 276 -16.63 -22.17 -14.77
C SER A 276 -16.81 -22.38 -13.27
N VAL A 277 -16.01 -21.70 -12.46
CA VAL A 277 -16.06 -21.84 -11.00
C VAL A 277 -17.38 -21.28 -10.46
N LEU A 278 -17.73 -20.05 -10.80
CA LEU A 278 -18.92 -19.40 -10.28
C LEU A 278 -20.21 -20.11 -10.72
N ASN A 279 -20.31 -20.54 -11.97
CA ASN A 279 -21.48 -21.28 -12.44
C ASN A 279 -21.48 -22.71 -11.89
N GLY A 280 -20.34 -23.39 -11.84
CA GLY A 280 -20.23 -24.76 -11.37
C GLY A 280 -20.61 -24.95 -9.91
N TYR A 281 -20.35 -23.95 -9.08
CA TYR A 281 -20.74 -23.92 -7.67
C TYR A 281 -22.07 -23.18 -7.42
N GLU A 282 -22.77 -22.74 -8.46
CA GLU A 282 -23.98 -21.91 -8.36
C GLU A 282 -23.76 -20.70 -7.40
N ASP A 283 -22.57 -20.06 -7.51
CA ASP A 283 -22.17 -19.01 -6.58
C ASP A 283 -22.99 -17.75 -6.82
N PRO A 284 -23.77 -17.30 -5.78
CA PRO A 284 -24.65 -16.14 -5.95
C PRO A 284 -23.90 -14.83 -6.20
N ARG A 285 -22.59 -14.79 -5.98
CA ARG A 285 -21.76 -13.59 -6.19
C ARG A 285 -21.54 -13.28 -7.66
N ILE A 286 -21.83 -14.21 -8.59
CA ILE A 286 -21.62 -13.98 -10.03
C ILE A 286 -22.32 -12.70 -10.50
N SER A 287 -23.58 -12.50 -10.12
CA SER A 287 -24.36 -11.31 -10.48
C SER A 287 -23.93 -10.01 -9.79
N ILE A 288 -23.14 -10.14 -8.72
CA ILE A 288 -22.55 -9.00 -7.99
C ILE A 288 -21.23 -8.58 -8.64
N TYR A 289 -20.42 -9.55 -9.07
CA TYR A 289 -19.10 -9.30 -9.63
C TYR A 289 -19.13 -8.93 -11.12
N TYR A 290 -20.10 -9.44 -11.86
CA TYR A 290 -20.17 -9.30 -13.31
C TYR A 290 -21.58 -8.96 -13.76
N SER A 291 -21.69 -7.93 -14.58
CA SER A 291 -22.93 -7.64 -15.33
C SER A 291 -22.99 -8.47 -16.60
N PRO A 292 -24.19 -8.80 -17.12
CA PRO A 292 -24.31 -9.38 -18.46
C PRO A 292 -23.61 -8.51 -19.50
N ALA A 293 -22.85 -9.15 -20.39
CA ALA A 293 -22.24 -8.44 -21.51
C ALA A 293 -23.34 -7.87 -22.41
N THR A 294 -23.28 -6.58 -22.68
CA THR A 294 -24.04 -5.99 -23.77
C THR A 294 -23.32 -6.31 -25.06
N LEU A 295 -23.87 -7.22 -25.84
CA LEU A 295 -23.41 -7.42 -27.21
C LEU A 295 -23.59 -6.12 -27.99
N ALA A 296 -22.48 -5.54 -28.45
CA ALA A 296 -22.51 -4.39 -29.35
C ALA A 296 -22.91 -4.82 -30.75
#